data_72578104c4aaabe0455b0101f0f3ed07
#
_entry.id   72578104c4aaabe0455b0101f0f3ed07
#
_cell.length_a   1.000
_cell.length_b   1.000
_cell.length_c   1.000
_cell.angle_alpha   90.00
_cell.angle_beta   90.00
_cell.angle_gamma   90.00
#
_symmetry.space_group_name_H-M   'P 1'
#
loop_
_entity.id
_entity.type
_entity.pdbx_description
1 polymer ?
#
loop_
_entity_poly.entity_id
_entity_poly.type
_entity_poly.pdbx_seq_one_letter_code
_entity_poly.pdbx_strand_id
1 'polypeptide(L)'
;RSVSRGLGDVYKRQAKGRPSDNPLIVHVADKADIARLVKEIPPKAEKLINAFFPGALTIIMNKSDLIGKTVSGGLDTVAVRMPKNEIAHKLISESGCPIAAPSANTSGLPSPTRAKYVIDDMMGKIDAIIDGGDCEYGVESTVITLASEPPVLLRPGAVTKEMIESVIGEITVAPAVLEGMKDDEVAASPGMKYKHYAPKAKVVMVNGTKEQYEHFVNSKTDAYALCYDGDNVNIPKVTYGKENDDLSQARELFDALRELDEKGAKKVYARNPHKDGVGMAVYNRLIRACAFCIIDLQKPFTIGITGPVSYTHL
;
A
#
# COMPACT_ATOMS: atom_id res chain seq x y z
N ARG A 1 -0.08 33.18 -9.59
CA ARG A 1 -0.29 31.71 -9.82
C ARG A 1 0.76 30.80 -9.16
N SER A 2 1.95 31.27 -8.83
CA SER A 2 3.01 30.44 -8.20
C SER A 2 2.80 30.23 -6.68
N VAL A 3 2.18 31.15 -5.98
CA VAL A 3 1.95 31.10 -4.52
C VAL A 3 0.90 30.03 -4.14
N SER A 4 -0.11 29.80 -4.99
CA SER A 4 -1.16 28.81 -4.73
C SER A 4 -0.68 27.35 -4.76
N ARG A 5 0.40 27.03 -5.47
CA ARG A 5 0.92 25.66 -5.60
C ARG A 5 1.61 25.14 -4.33
N GLY A 6 2.28 25.99 -3.58
CA GLY A 6 2.91 25.62 -2.32
C GLY A 6 1.92 25.46 -1.16
N LEU A 7 0.90 26.30 -1.08
CA LEU A 7 -0.12 26.25 -0.03
C LEU A 7 -0.98 24.97 -0.11
N GLY A 8 -1.39 24.53 -1.30
CA GLY A 8 -2.18 23.32 -1.46
C GLY A 8 -1.49 22.05 -0.94
N ASP A 9 -0.17 21.92 -1.06
CA ASP A 9 0.55 20.78 -0.50
C ASP A 9 0.69 20.88 1.02
N VAL A 10 0.89 22.06 1.57
CA VAL A 10 0.93 22.30 3.02
C VAL A 10 -0.39 21.87 3.66
N TYR A 11 -1.53 22.30 3.13
CA TYR A 11 -2.85 21.90 3.63
C TYR A 11 -3.09 20.39 3.56
N LYS A 12 -2.72 19.74 2.45
CA LYS A 12 -2.82 18.27 2.32
C LYS A 12 -2.00 17.55 3.40
N ARG A 13 -0.78 17.99 3.64
CA ARG A 13 0.09 17.37 4.65
C ARG A 13 -0.45 17.59 6.05
N GLN A 14 -0.95 18.79 6.36
CA GLN A 14 -1.57 19.09 7.64
C GLN A 14 -2.83 18.28 7.88
N ALA A 15 -3.74 18.21 6.90
CA ALA A 15 -4.98 17.43 7.01
C ALA A 15 -4.73 15.95 7.29
N LYS A 16 -3.63 15.40 6.72
CA LYS A 16 -3.25 13.98 6.85
C LYS A 16 -2.29 13.68 8.00
N GLY A 17 -1.57 14.66 8.53
CA GLY A 17 -0.39 14.42 9.36
C GLY A 17 0.74 13.72 8.61
N ARG A 18 0.93 14.01 7.29
CA ARG A 18 1.90 13.32 6.43
C ARG A 18 3.30 13.95 6.54
N PRO A 19 4.37 13.13 6.76
CA PRO A 19 5.76 13.61 6.72
C PRO A 19 6.14 14.23 5.38
N SER A 20 7.01 15.27 5.43
CA SER A 20 7.40 16.05 4.25
C SER A 20 8.38 15.35 3.32
N ASP A 21 9.16 14.41 3.83
CA ASP A 21 10.15 13.60 3.10
C ASP A 21 9.53 12.42 2.32
N ASN A 22 8.22 12.21 2.44
CA ASN A 22 7.53 11.14 1.74
C ASN A 22 7.03 11.65 0.37
N PRO A 23 7.59 11.18 -0.78
CA PRO A 23 7.26 11.70 -2.11
C PRO A 23 5.79 11.49 -2.47
N LEU A 24 5.30 12.25 -3.44
CA LEU A 24 3.94 12.16 -3.98
C LEU A 24 3.96 11.49 -5.36
N ILE A 25 2.85 10.85 -5.71
CA ILE A 25 2.62 10.38 -7.08
C ILE A 25 1.94 11.48 -7.87
N VAL A 26 2.48 11.81 -9.03
CA VAL A 26 1.89 12.76 -9.99
C VAL A 26 0.96 12.01 -10.93
N HIS A 27 -0.30 12.41 -10.93
CA HIS A 27 -1.34 11.81 -11.76
C HIS A 27 -1.53 12.67 -13.01
N VAL A 28 -1.55 12.02 -14.18
CA VAL A 28 -1.74 12.64 -15.50
C VAL A 28 -3.02 12.11 -16.16
N ALA A 29 -3.60 12.88 -17.05
CA ALA A 29 -4.72 12.46 -17.90
C ALA A 29 -4.26 12.15 -19.34
N ASP A 30 -3.13 12.69 -19.77
CA ASP A 30 -2.56 12.47 -21.09
C ASP A 30 -1.12 11.95 -20.99
N LYS A 31 -0.75 11.02 -21.90
CA LYS A 31 0.63 10.53 -22.03
C LYS A 31 1.61 11.64 -22.40
N ALA A 32 1.15 12.67 -23.14
CA ALA A 32 1.95 13.84 -23.50
C ALA A 32 2.42 14.64 -22.27
N ASP A 33 1.66 14.64 -21.17
CA ASP A 33 2.05 15.31 -19.95
C ASP A 33 3.27 14.67 -19.28
N ILE A 34 3.48 13.35 -19.49
CA ILE A 34 4.62 12.62 -18.91
C ILE A 34 5.94 13.21 -19.35
N ALA A 35 6.10 13.54 -20.65
CA ALA A 35 7.30 14.10 -21.21
C ALA A 35 7.74 15.43 -20.56
N ARG A 36 6.78 16.18 -20.00
CA ARG A 36 7.08 17.44 -19.28
C ARG A 36 7.55 17.21 -17.85
N LEU A 37 7.22 16.07 -17.26
CA LEU A 37 7.49 15.74 -15.84
C LEU A 37 8.84 15.06 -15.67
N VAL A 38 9.37 14.44 -16.71
CA VAL A 38 10.61 13.63 -16.67
C VAL A 38 11.67 14.21 -17.58
N LYS A 39 12.95 13.90 -17.32
CA LYS A 39 14.06 14.30 -18.21
C LYS A 39 13.97 13.60 -19.56
N GLU A 40 13.63 12.32 -19.53
CA GLU A 40 13.43 11.47 -20.70
C GLU A 40 12.46 10.33 -20.35
N ILE A 41 11.82 9.74 -21.32
CA ILE A 41 11.02 8.52 -21.19
C ILE A 41 11.87 7.36 -21.70
N PRO A 42 12.44 6.50 -20.81
CA PRO A 42 13.23 5.36 -21.23
C PRO A 42 12.41 4.38 -22.08
N PRO A 43 13.02 3.62 -23.01
CA PRO A 43 12.27 2.65 -23.85
C PRO A 43 11.48 1.61 -23.04
N LYS A 44 11.99 1.18 -21.88
CA LYS A 44 11.23 0.30 -20.95
C LYS A 44 10.00 1.01 -20.38
N ALA A 45 10.09 2.31 -20.05
CA ALA A 45 8.95 3.09 -19.57
C ALA A 45 7.86 3.22 -20.64
N GLU A 46 8.23 3.50 -21.89
CA GLU A 46 7.30 3.60 -23.01
C GLU A 46 6.52 2.30 -23.20
N LYS A 47 7.19 1.14 -23.15
CA LYS A 47 6.53 -0.18 -23.22
C LYS A 47 5.52 -0.37 -22.08
N LEU A 48 5.89 -0.04 -20.83
CA LEU A 48 5.01 -0.16 -19.67
C LEU A 48 3.83 0.81 -19.71
N ILE A 49 4.07 2.06 -20.17
CA ILE A 49 3.01 3.06 -20.38
C ILE A 49 1.99 2.55 -21.42
N ASN A 50 2.48 1.97 -22.52
CA ASN A 50 1.58 1.45 -23.56
C ASN A 50 0.79 0.22 -23.09
N ALA A 51 1.37 -0.63 -22.23
CA ALA A 51 0.72 -1.84 -21.74
C ALA A 51 -0.27 -1.58 -20.59
N PHE A 52 0.04 -0.62 -19.68
CA PHE A 52 -0.65 -0.52 -18.40
C PHE A 52 -1.24 0.85 -18.07
N PHE A 53 -1.11 1.87 -18.92
CA PHE A 53 -1.75 3.16 -18.72
C PHE A 53 -2.94 3.35 -19.70
N PRO A 54 -4.09 3.83 -19.19
CA PRO A 54 -4.42 4.14 -17.79
C PRO A 54 -4.60 2.87 -16.94
N GLY A 55 -4.15 2.91 -15.66
CA GLY A 55 -4.26 1.73 -14.82
C GLY A 55 -3.65 1.81 -13.42
N ALA A 56 -3.38 0.63 -12.87
CA ALA A 56 -2.87 0.43 -11.53
C ALA A 56 -1.33 0.33 -11.46
N LEU A 57 -0.62 0.92 -12.40
CA LEU A 57 0.85 1.02 -12.41
C LEU A 57 1.30 2.46 -12.15
N THR A 58 2.35 2.62 -11.37
CA THR A 58 3.10 3.86 -11.14
C THR A 58 4.54 3.63 -11.54
N ILE A 59 5.09 4.49 -12.39
CA ILE A 59 6.47 4.40 -12.88
C ILE A 59 7.28 5.55 -12.30
N ILE A 60 8.42 5.24 -11.69
CA ILE A 60 9.38 6.23 -11.21
C ILE A 60 10.49 6.41 -12.25
N MET A 61 10.72 7.66 -12.64
CA MET A 61 11.71 8.08 -13.62
C MET A 61 12.45 9.33 -13.13
N ASN A 62 13.57 9.68 -13.76
CA ASN A 62 14.31 10.90 -13.46
C ASN A 62 13.44 12.14 -13.74
N LYS A 63 13.26 12.99 -12.73
CA LYS A 63 12.37 14.16 -12.83
C LYS A 63 12.95 15.29 -13.67
N SER A 64 12.11 16.03 -14.36
CA SER A 64 12.46 17.33 -14.96
C SER A 64 12.55 18.42 -13.89
N ASP A 65 13.09 19.58 -14.27
CA ASP A 65 13.21 20.76 -13.40
C ASP A 65 11.85 21.37 -13.02
N LEU A 66 10.77 21.00 -13.69
CA LEU A 66 9.40 21.40 -13.34
C LEU A 66 8.94 20.81 -12.01
N ILE A 67 9.52 19.69 -11.58
CA ILE A 67 9.13 18.99 -10.36
C ILE A 67 9.91 19.53 -9.16
N GLY A 68 9.21 20.30 -8.33
CA GLY A 68 9.78 20.85 -7.10
C GLY A 68 10.08 19.78 -6.03
N LYS A 69 10.99 20.12 -5.10
CA LYS A 69 11.41 19.25 -3.99
C LYS A 69 10.23 18.77 -3.13
N THR A 70 9.20 19.59 -2.97
CA THR A 70 8.00 19.26 -2.21
C THR A 70 7.28 18.04 -2.79
N VAL A 71 7.17 17.92 -4.11
CA VAL A 71 6.52 16.79 -4.77
C VAL A 71 7.41 15.56 -4.73
N SER A 72 8.70 15.71 -5.01
CA SER A 72 9.67 14.61 -5.06
C SER A 72 10.15 14.14 -3.67
N GLY A 73 9.79 14.83 -2.58
CA GLY A 73 10.35 14.53 -1.25
C GLY A 73 11.86 14.75 -1.17
N GLY A 74 12.42 15.60 -2.05
CA GLY A 74 13.87 15.88 -2.15
C GLY A 74 14.62 14.94 -3.10
N LEU A 75 13.96 13.92 -3.66
CA LEU A 75 14.56 12.97 -4.62
C LEU A 75 14.74 13.60 -6.01
N ASP A 76 15.67 13.02 -6.81
CA ASP A 76 15.89 13.37 -8.22
C ASP A 76 14.95 12.62 -9.18
N THR A 77 13.98 11.94 -8.64
CA THR A 77 12.99 11.15 -9.36
C THR A 77 11.58 11.65 -9.12
N VAL A 78 10.65 11.28 -10.01
CA VAL A 78 9.21 11.51 -9.89
C VAL A 78 8.45 10.23 -10.19
N ALA A 79 7.42 9.96 -9.41
CA ALA A 79 6.48 8.87 -9.61
C ALA A 79 5.30 9.38 -10.44
N VAL A 80 5.00 8.73 -11.56
CA VAL A 80 3.92 9.12 -12.50
C VAL A 80 2.92 7.99 -12.65
N ARG A 81 1.64 8.32 -12.66
CA ARG A 81 0.54 7.38 -12.88
C ARG A 81 -0.56 8.02 -13.73
N MET A 82 -1.20 7.26 -14.59
CA MET A 82 -2.45 7.64 -15.25
C MET A 82 -3.59 6.78 -14.66
N PRO A 83 -4.52 7.36 -13.88
CA PRO A 83 -5.60 6.59 -13.26
C PRO A 83 -6.63 6.17 -14.31
N LYS A 84 -7.18 4.93 -14.16
CA LYS A 84 -8.24 4.39 -15.00
C LYS A 84 -9.64 4.93 -14.61
N ASN A 85 -9.83 5.32 -13.35
CA ASN A 85 -11.12 5.83 -12.88
C ASN A 85 -11.51 7.10 -13.64
N GLU A 86 -12.67 7.08 -14.27
CA GLU A 86 -13.14 8.15 -15.17
C GLU A 86 -13.30 9.50 -14.46
N ILE A 87 -13.77 9.50 -13.20
CA ILE A 87 -13.95 10.73 -12.44
C ILE A 87 -12.58 11.34 -12.12
N ALA A 88 -11.62 10.53 -11.68
CA ALA A 88 -10.26 10.99 -11.41
C ALA A 88 -9.58 11.49 -12.69
N HIS A 89 -9.73 10.75 -13.79
CA HIS A 89 -9.19 11.14 -15.11
C HIS A 89 -9.78 12.46 -15.57
N LYS A 90 -11.12 12.62 -15.51
CA LYS A 90 -11.80 13.86 -15.90
C LYS A 90 -11.37 15.04 -15.01
N LEU A 91 -11.27 14.85 -13.71
CA LEU A 91 -10.80 15.88 -12.79
C LEU A 91 -9.40 16.40 -13.17
N ILE A 92 -8.46 15.48 -13.51
CA ILE A 92 -7.10 15.83 -13.92
C ILE A 92 -7.15 16.57 -15.26
N SER A 93 -7.90 16.07 -16.24
CA SER A 93 -8.04 16.68 -17.57
C SER A 93 -8.62 18.10 -17.48
N GLU A 94 -9.73 18.28 -16.76
CA GLU A 94 -10.40 19.58 -16.60
C GLU A 94 -9.57 20.58 -15.77
N SER A 95 -8.69 20.09 -14.90
CA SER A 95 -7.77 20.97 -14.15
C SER A 95 -6.69 21.61 -15.02
N GLY A 96 -6.49 21.11 -16.25
CA GLY A 96 -5.48 21.58 -17.20
C GLY A 96 -4.03 21.41 -16.72
N CYS A 97 -3.79 20.58 -15.70
CA CYS A 97 -2.45 20.29 -15.19
C CYS A 97 -2.41 18.94 -14.43
N PRO A 98 -1.24 18.27 -14.41
CA PRO A 98 -1.02 17.09 -13.58
C PRO A 98 -1.25 17.37 -12.09
N ILE A 99 -1.82 16.39 -11.37
CA ILE A 99 -2.16 16.51 -9.94
C ILE A 99 -1.28 15.59 -9.09
N ALA A 100 -0.47 16.17 -8.21
CA ALA A 100 0.26 15.41 -7.19
C ALA A 100 -0.67 15.09 -6.01
N ALA A 101 -0.88 13.80 -5.73
CA ALA A 101 -1.81 13.38 -4.69
C ALA A 101 -1.33 12.13 -3.93
N PRO A 102 -1.54 12.07 -2.60
CA PRO A 102 -1.46 10.86 -1.79
C PRO A 102 -2.84 10.18 -1.70
N SER A 103 -2.93 9.03 -1.01
CA SER A 103 -4.20 8.44 -0.58
C SER A 103 -4.98 9.39 0.36
N ALA A 104 -6.32 9.31 0.37
CA ALA A 104 -7.19 10.24 1.11
C ALA A 104 -7.52 9.75 2.54
N ASN A 105 -6.53 9.32 3.30
CA ASN A 105 -6.65 8.86 4.70
C ASN A 105 -5.75 9.67 5.64
N THR A 106 -6.03 9.61 6.94
CA THR A 106 -5.07 10.01 7.97
C THR A 106 -3.82 9.13 7.88
N SER A 107 -2.63 9.75 7.99
CA SER A 107 -1.34 9.04 7.84
C SER A 107 -1.22 7.89 8.82
N GLY A 108 -0.79 6.72 8.36
CA GLY A 108 -0.64 5.51 9.16
C GLY A 108 -1.86 4.57 9.15
N LEU A 109 -3.07 5.07 8.93
CA LEU A 109 -4.29 4.24 8.83
C LEU A 109 -4.37 3.49 7.48
N PRO A 110 -5.19 2.41 7.39
CA PRO A 110 -5.48 1.74 6.13
C PRO A 110 -6.00 2.70 5.06
N SER A 111 -5.53 2.58 3.82
CA SER A 111 -5.99 3.41 2.71
C SER A 111 -7.49 3.22 2.49
N PRO A 112 -8.26 4.30 2.20
CA PRO A 112 -9.70 4.20 2.04
C PRO A 112 -10.03 3.51 0.71
N THR A 113 -10.91 2.53 0.78
CA THR A 113 -11.45 1.78 -0.37
C THR A 113 -12.86 2.22 -0.73
N ARG A 114 -13.53 2.97 0.17
CA ARG A 114 -14.88 3.51 0.03
C ARG A 114 -14.92 4.96 0.48
N ALA A 115 -15.89 5.73 -0.06
CA ALA A 115 -16.09 7.13 0.31
C ALA A 115 -16.31 7.33 1.82
N LYS A 116 -17.01 6.39 2.49
CA LYS A 116 -17.22 6.38 3.94
C LYS A 116 -15.92 6.63 4.71
N TYR A 117 -14.85 5.93 4.38
CA TYR A 117 -13.59 6.05 5.10
C TYR A 117 -12.86 7.38 4.83
N VAL A 118 -13.06 7.96 3.64
CA VAL A 118 -12.58 9.31 3.35
C VAL A 118 -13.34 10.33 4.21
N ILE A 119 -14.65 10.16 4.34
CA ILE A 119 -15.50 11.01 5.18
C ILE A 119 -15.05 10.91 6.64
N ASP A 120 -14.89 9.70 7.18
CA ASP A 120 -14.47 9.47 8.56
C ASP A 120 -13.10 10.09 8.88
N ASP A 121 -12.15 10.01 7.94
CA ASP A 121 -10.78 10.51 8.14
C ASP A 121 -10.63 12.02 7.89
N MET A 122 -11.42 12.59 6.94
CA MET A 122 -11.17 13.93 6.36
C MET A 122 -12.30 14.94 6.59
N MET A 123 -13.47 14.55 7.11
CA MET A 123 -14.57 15.48 7.37
C MET A 123 -14.10 16.64 8.27
N GLY A 124 -14.41 17.88 7.85
CA GLY A 124 -14.00 19.10 8.55
C GLY A 124 -12.54 19.50 8.36
N LYS A 125 -11.74 18.73 7.60
CA LYS A 125 -10.32 19.02 7.30
C LYS A 125 -10.09 19.42 5.84
N ILE A 126 -11.05 19.17 4.96
CA ILE A 126 -11.00 19.46 3.52
C ILE A 126 -12.34 20.03 3.07
N ASP A 127 -12.34 20.80 1.96
CA ASP A 127 -13.52 21.53 1.48
C ASP A 127 -14.54 20.65 0.76
N ALA A 128 -14.10 19.58 0.08
CA ALA A 128 -14.99 18.73 -0.70
C ALA A 128 -14.47 17.29 -0.79
N ILE A 129 -15.39 16.34 -0.90
CA ILE A 129 -15.15 14.93 -1.18
C ILE A 129 -15.97 14.54 -2.40
N ILE A 130 -15.32 13.96 -3.40
CA ILE A 130 -16.00 13.40 -4.57
C ILE A 130 -16.06 11.90 -4.39
N ASP A 131 -17.26 11.35 -4.33
CA ASP A 131 -17.47 9.91 -4.29
C ASP A 131 -17.34 9.32 -5.69
N GLY A 132 -16.29 8.57 -5.92
CA GLY A 132 -15.98 7.87 -7.16
C GLY A 132 -16.36 6.38 -7.15
N GLY A 133 -17.14 5.94 -6.16
CA GLY A 133 -17.48 4.55 -5.92
C GLY A 133 -16.36 3.76 -5.23
N ASP A 134 -16.61 2.48 -5.02
CA ASP A 134 -15.67 1.56 -4.35
C ASP A 134 -14.44 1.28 -5.24
N CYS A 135 -13.29 1.05 -4.61
CA CYS A 135 -12.05 0.77 -5.33
C CYS A 135 -12.07 -0.61 -5.99
N GLU A 136 -11.70 -0.67 -7.27
CA GLU A 136 -11.66 -1.92 -8.05
C GLU A 136 -10.71 -2.95 -7.44
N TYR A 137 -9.50 -2.55 -7.04
CA TYR A 137 -8.44 -3.43 -6.54
C TYR A 137 -8.26 -3.42 -5.02
N GLY A 138 -8.75 -2.42 -4.32
CA GLY A 138 -8.63 -2.27 -2.87
C GLY A 138 -7.23 -1.96 -2.34
N VAL A 139 -6.17 -2.33 -3.04
CA VAL A 139 -4.78 -1.98 -2.72
C VAL A 139 -4.25 -0.90 -3.66
N GLU A 140 -3.22 -0.16 -3.23
CA GLU A 140 -2.60 0.89 -4.05
C GLU A 140 -1.88 0.31 -5.27
N SER A 141 -1.64 1.18 -6.26
CA SER A 141 -0.92 0.84 -7.50
C SER A 141 0.42 0.18 -7.24
N THR A 142 0.82 -0.71 -8.15
CA THR A 142 2.18 -1.20 -8.27
C THR A 142 3.13 -0.03 -8.51
N VAL A 143 4.30 -0.02 -7.87
CA VAL A 143 5.33 1.01 -8.07
C VAL A 143 6.63 0.35 -8.51
N ILE A 144 7.12 0.73 -9.67
CA ILE A 144 8.41 0.31 -10.22
C ILE A 144 9.30 1.52 -10.48
N THR A 145 10.60 1.42 -10.19
CA THR A 145 11.58 2.44 -10.60
C THR A 145 12.36 1.97 -11.81
N LEU A 146 12.48 2.87 -12.78
CA LEU A 146 13.33 2.76 -13.96
C LEU A 146 14.51 3.74 -13.92
N ALA A 147 14.74 4.37 -12.76
CA ALA A 147 15.91 5.22 -12.53
C ALA A 147 17.17 4.42 -12.19
N SER A 148 17.08 3.10 -12.17
CA SER A 148 18.20 2.16 -11.95
C SER A 148 18.11 0.97 -12.90
N GLU A 149 19.24 0.31 -13.15
CA GLU A 149 19.33 -0.97 -13.87
C GLU A 149 19.92 -2.03 -12.93
N PRO A 150 19.28 -3.20 -12.78
CA PRO A 150 17.97 -3.56 -13.35
C PRO A 150 16.83 -2.73 -12.73
N PRO A 151 15.64 -2.66 -13.40
CA PRO A 151 14.46 -2.04 -12.82
C PRO A 151 14.04 -2.71 -11.51
N VAL A 152 13.52 -1.92 -10.54
CA VAL A 152 13.23 -2.41 -9.20
C VAL A 152 11.74 -2.21 -8.86
N LEU A 153 11.06 -3.28 -8.50
CA LEU A 153 9.71 -3.25 -7.92
C LEU A 153 9.80 -2.77 -6.46
N LEU A 154 9.26 -1.58 -6.19
CA LEU A 154 9.29 -0.95 -4.86
C LEU A 154 8.02 -1.20 -4.05
N ARG A 155 6.90 -1.44 -4.73
CA ARG A 155 5.61 -1.73 -4.12
C ARG A 155 4.79 -2.65 -5.01
N PRO A 156 4.46 -3.88 -4.61
CA PRO A 156 3.59 -4.76 -5.37
C PRO A 156 2.14 -4.25 -5.35
N GLY A 157 1.38 -4.56 -6.39
CA GLY A 157 -0.02 -4.19 -6.57
C GLY A 157 -0.70 -5.10 -7.60
N ALA A 158 -1.82 -4.63 -8.18
CA ALA A 158 -2.60 -5.41 -9.14
C ALA A 158 -1.86 -5.68 -10.48
N VAL A 159 -0.92 -4.81 -10.88
CA VAL A 159 0.03 -5.13 -11.95
C VAL A 159 1.18 -5.91 -11.32
N THR A 160 1.24 -7.22 -11.57
CA THR A 160 2.17 -8.12 -10.89
C THR A 160 3.59 -8.04 -11.47
N LYS A 161 4.56 -8.62 -10.76
CA LYS A 161 5.94 -8.75 -11.22
C LYS A 161 6.00 -9.46 -12.58
N GLU A 162 5.30 -10.57 -12.69
CA GLU A 162 5.27 -11.41 -13.89
C GLU A 162 4.67 -10.66 -15.10
N MET A 163 3.63 -9.85 -14.89
CA MET A 163 3.06 -8.98 -15.92
C MET A 163 4.06 -7.95 -16.40
N ILE A 164 4.83 -7.34 -15.50
CA ILE A 164 5.87 -6.37 -15.87
C ILE A 164 6.99 -7.07 -16.64
N GLU A 165 7.48 -8.21 -16.15
CA GLU A 165 8.54 -8.98 -16.78
C GLU A 165 8.18 -9.47 -18.19
N SER A 166 6.91 -9.77 -18.45
CA SER A 166 6.44 -10.13 -19.78
C SER A 166 6.57 -8.99 -20.81
N VAL A 167 6.66 -7.72 -20.35
CA VAL A 167 6.75 -6.53 -21.21
C VAL A 167 8.17 -6.01 -21.35
N ILE A 168 8.96 -5.98 -20.27
CA ILE A 168 10.27 -5.33 -20.24
C ILE A 168 11.44 -6.25 -19.87
N GLY A 169 11.19 -7.55 -19.64
CA GLY A 169 12.16 -8.51 -19.17
C GLY A 169 12.37 -8.46 -17.65
N GLU A 170 13.40 -9.13 -17.18
CA GLU A 170 13.69 -9.34 -15.77
C GLU A 170 13.75 -8.04 -14.96
N ILE A 171 13.13 -8.09 -13.76
CA ILE A 171 13.17 -7.01 -12.77
C ILE A 171 13.52 -7.58 -11.39
N THR A 172 14.04 -6.74 -10.51
CA THR A 172 14.29 -7.11 -9.10
C THR A 172 13.17 -6.61 -8.20
N VAL A 173 13.03 -7.23 -7.02
CA VAL A 173 12.10 -6.79 -5.96
C VAL A 173 12.94 -6.18 -4.84
N ALA A 174 12.58 -4.98 -4.41
CA ALA A 174 13.29 -4.34 -3.30
C ALA A 174 13.14 -5.17 -2.01
N PRO A 175 14.21 -5.42 -1.23
CA PRO A 175 14.14 -6.17 0.02
C PRO A 175 13.08 -5.63 0.98
N ALA A 176 12.93 -4.31 1.03
CA ALA A 176 11.92 -3.63 1.84
C ALA A 176 10.46 -4.03 1.52
N VAL A 177 10.19 -4.71 0.41
CA VAL A 177 8.85 -5.22 0.08
C VAL A 177 8.42 -6.32 1.04
N LEU A 178 9.36 -7.19 1.41
CA LEU A 178 9.09 -8.38 2.24
C LEU A 178 9.63 -8.27 3.67
N GLU A 179 10.75 -7.57 3.87
CA GLU A 179 11.52 -7.57 5.12
C GLU A 179 11.44 -6.25 5.92
N GLY A 180 10.82 -5.22 5.34
CA GLY A 180 10.81 -3.88 5.92
C GLY A 180 12.07 -3.08 5.56
N MET A 181 12.07 -1.79 5.91
CA MET A 181 13.22 -0.89 5.72
C MET A 181 14.02 -0.77 7.01
N LYS A 182 15.30 -0.53 6.89
CA LYS A 182 16.16 -0.11 8.00
C LYS A 182 15.90 1.37 8.33
N ASP A 183 16.19 1.78 9.55
CA ASP A 183 15.86 3.13 10.05
C ASP A 183 16.60 4.25 9.29
N ASP A 184 17.76 3.97 8.72
CA ASP A 184 18.62 4.90 7.98
C ASP A 184 18.34 4.94 6.46
N GLU A 185 17.46 4.07 5.96
CA GLU A 185 17.12 4.04 4.54
C GLU A 185 16.17 5.17 4.13
N VAL A 186 16.38 5.73 2.92
CA VAL A 186 15.49 6.74 2.33
C VAL A 186 14.38 6.07 1.53
N ALA A 187 13.13 6.45 1.80
CA ALA A 187 12.00 5.91 1.09
C ALA A 187 11.93 6.41 -0.35
N ALA A 188 12.16 5.54 -1.32
CA ALA A 188 12.07 5.85 -2.75
C ALA A 188 10.62 5.92 -3.27
N SER A 189 9.64 5.41 -2.50
CA SER A 189 8.21 5.48 -2.86
C SER A 189 7.33 5.63 -1.63
N PRO A 190 6.07 6.11 -1.79
CA PRO A 190 5.10 6.14 -0.71
C PRO A 190 4.85 4.76 -0.10
N GLY A 191 4.77 4.67 1.23
CA GLY A 191 4.44 3.43 1.94
C GLY A 191 5.62 2.55 2.31
N MET A 192 6.87 2.98 2.10
CA MET A 192 8.05 2.17 2.42
C MET A 192 8.55 2.34 3.86
N LYS A 193 8.66 3.56 4.40
CA LYS A 193 9.42 3.87 5.63
C LYS A 193 8.60 3.87 6.92
N TYR A 194 7.41 4.47 6.89
CA TYR A 194 6.63 4.70 8.11
C TYR A 194 5.69 3.55 8.42
N LYS A 195 5.21 3.46 9.67
CA LYS A 195 4.10 2.58 10.02
C LYS A 195 2.91 2.90 9.13
N HIS A 196 2.51 1.96 8.30
CA HIS A 196 1.44 2.10 7.33
C HIS A 196 0.40 1.02 7.52
N TYR A 197 -0.84 1.34 7.17
CA TYR A 197 -1.98 0.41 7.13
C TYR A 197 -2.34 -0.19 8.48
N ALA A 198 -1.80 0.34 9.57
CA ALA A 198 -1.99 -0.26 10.88
C ALA A 198 -3.34 0.17 11.47
N PRO A 199 -4.24 -0.76 11.78
CA PRO A 199 -5.39 -0.49 12.62
C PRO A 199 -4.94 -0.15 14.05
N LYS A 200 -5.88 0.28 14.88
CA LYS A 200 -5.64 0.52 16.32
C LYS A 200 -5.33 -0.80 17.03
N ALA A 201 -5.91 -1.90 16.55
CA ALA A 201 -5.66 -3.24 17.06
C ALA A 201 -4.20 -3.67 16.86
N LYS A 202 -3.66 -4.47 17.78
CA LYS A 202 -2.40 -5.19 17.57
C LYS A 202 -2.67 -6.39 16.66
N VAL A 203 -2.22 -6.32 15.42
CA VAL A 203 -2.34 -7.42 14.46
C VAL A 203 -1.06 -8.26 14.48
N VAL A 204 -1.21 -9.59 14.47
CA VAL A 204 -0.14 -10.56 14.37
C VAL A 204 -0.46 -11.50 13.22
N MET A 205 0.44 -11.62 12.25
CA MET A 205 0.27 -12.54 11.14
C MET A 205 0.64 -13.97 11.57
N VAL A 206 -0.14 -14.94 11.19
CA VAL A 206 0.07 -16.36 11.53
C VAL A 206 0.35 -17.15 10.25
N ASN A 207 1.56 -17.66 10.13
CA ASN A 207 1.99 -18.52 9.04
C ASN A 207 1.76 -20.00 9.41
N GLY A 208 1.03 -20.73 8.57
CA GLY A 208 0.70 -22.11 8.77
C GLY A 208 -0.32 -22.61 7.76
N THR A 209 -0.64 -23.92 7.78
CA THR A 209 -1.77 -24.46 7.01
C THR A 209 -3.10 -23.95 7.56
N LYS A 210 -4.18 -24.17 6.81
CA LYS A 210 -5.54 -23.81 7.25
C LYS A 210 -5.85 -24.42 8.62
N GLU A 211 -5.60 -25.71 8.78
CA GLU A 211 -5.88 -26.49 9.99
C GLU A 211 -5.03 -25.98 11.17
N GLN A 212 -3.76 -25.66 10.93
CA GLN A 212 -2.87 -25.11 11.95
C GLN A 212 -3.37 -23.73 12.41
N TYR A 213 -3.75 -22.86 11.46
CA TYR A 213 -4.29 -21.54 11.77
C TYR A 213 -5.59 -21.64 12.57
N GLU A 214 -6.56 -22.43 12.09
CA GLU A 214 -7.85 -22.64 12.78
C GLU A 214 -7.66 -23.18 14.20
N HIS A 215 -6.81 -24.21 14.37
CA HIS A 215 -6.50 -24.76 15.68
C HIS A 215 -5.88 -23.68 16.61
N PHE A 216 -4.92 -22.95 16.09
CA PHE A 216 -4.23 -21.90 16.85
C PHE A 216 -5.19 -20.79 17.29
N VAL A 217 -6.00 -20.24 16.38
CA VAL A 217 -6.89 -19.10 16.72
C VAL A 217 -8.04 -19.54 17.62
N ASN A 218 -8.57 -20.75 17.44
CA ASN A 218 -9.64 -21.30 18.27
C ASN A 218 -9.19 -21.60 19.71
N SER A 219 -7.89 -21.65 19.96
CA SER A 219 -7.31 -21.73 21.33
C SER A 219 -7.21 -20.39 22.04
N LYS A 220 -7.55 -19.26 21.38
CA LYS A 220 -7.38 -17.92 21.94
C LYS A 220 -8.66 -17.41 22.56
N THR A 221 -8.52 -16.61 23.61
CA THR A 221 -9.55 -15.80 24.23
C THR A 221 -9.21 -14.33 24.01
N ASP A 222 -10.20 -13.45 24.07
CA ASP A 222 -10.03 -11.99 23.98
C ASP A 222 -9.29 -11.51 22.72
N ALA A 223 -9.50 -12.20 21.59
CA ALA A 223 -8.91 -11.88 20.31
C ALA A 223 -9.93 -11.97 19.17
N TYR A 224 -9.58 -11.35 18.05
CA TYR A 224 -10.27 -11.48 16.77
C TYR A 224 -9.41 -12.28 15.79
N ALA A 225 -10.07 -12.95 14.85
CA ALA A 225 -9.42 -13.50 13.67
C ALA A 225 -9.63 -12.61 12.46
N LEU A 226 -8.60 -12.40 11.68
CA LEU A 226 -8.66 -11.87 10.32
C LEU A 226 -8.33 -13.03 9.37
N CYS A 227 -9.32 -13.56 8.69
CA CYS A 227 -9.23 -14.86 8.02
C CYS A 227 -9.93 -14.85 6.66
N TYR A 228 -9.91 -15.97 5.96
CA TYR A 228 -10.61 -16.11 4.69
C TYR A 228 -12.06 -16.55 4.89
N ASP A 229 -12.86 -16.31 3.82
CA ASP A 229 -14.20 -16.84 3.75
C ASP A 229 -14.15 -18.39 3.83
N GLY A 230 -14.99 -18.97 4.69
CA GLY A 230 -15.03 -20.43 4.87
C GLY A 230 -13.96 -21.00 5.82
N ASP A 231 -13.15 -20.17 6.49
CA ASP A 231 -12.35 -20.63 7.63
C ASP A 231 -13.23 -20.94 8.84
N ASN A 232 -12.98 -22.10 9.46
CA ASN A 232 -13.73 -22.57 10.63
C ASN A 232 -13.16 -21.98 11.93
N VAL A 233 -13.54 -20.74 12.21
CA VAL A 233 -13.05 -19.97 13.36
C VAL A 233 -14.20 -19.68 14.32
N ASN A 234 -14.01 -20.04 15.60
CA ASN A 234 -15.01 -19.95 16.67
C ASN A 234 -14.93 -18.66 17.50
N ILE A 235 -13.82 -17.89 17.39
CA ILE A 235 -13.70 -16.55 18.00
C ILE A 235 -14.30 -15.48 17.08
N PRO A 236 -14.58 -14.26 17.57
CA PRO A 236 -15.01 -13.16 16.72
C PRO A 236 -14.07 -12.97 15.54
N LYS A 237 -14.63 -12.81 14.32
CA LYS A 237 -13.84 -12.74 13.11
C LYS A 237 -14.30 -11.65 12.16
N VAL A 238 -13.37 -11.22 11.31
CA VAL A 238 -13.60 -10.45 10.08
C VAL A 238 -12.91 -11.21 8.95
N THR A 239 -13.56 -11.32 7.81
CA THR A 239 -12.97 -11.96 6.64
C THR A 239 -12.41 -10.94 5.66
N TYR A 240 -11.43 -11.34 4.85
CA TYR A 240 -10.83 -10.49 3.82
C TYR A 240 -10.68 -11.27 2.50
N GLY A 241 -11.79 -11.83 2.04
CA GLY A 241 -11.88 -12.54 0.77
C GLY A 241 -11.65 -14.04 0.87
N LYS A 242 -11.54 -14.69 -0.28
CA LYS A 242 -11.45 -16.14 -0.42
C LYS A 242 -10.00 -16.60 -0.45
N GLU A 243 -9.70 -17.80 0.08
CA GLU A 243 -8.36 -18.36 0.19
C GLU A 243 -7.59 -18.40 -1.15
N ASN A 244 -8.24 -18.78 -2.24
CA ASN A 244 -7.61 -18.94 -3.56
C ASN A 244 -8.01 -17.83 -4.54
N ASP A 245 -8.38 -16.64 -4.03
CA ASP A 245 -8.75 -15.48 -4.83
C ASP A 245 -8.04 -14.22 -4.29
N ASP A 246 -6.78 -14.06 -4.70
CA ASP A 246 -5.94 -12.94 -4.28
C ASP A 246 -6.52 -11.57 -4.65
N LEU A 247 -7.36 -11.49 -5.72
CA LEU A 247 -8.05 -10.25 -6.09
C LEU A 247 -9.14 -9.91 -5.08
N SER A 248 -9.91 -10.89 -4.60
CA SER A 248 -10.88 -10.65 -3.53
C SER A 248 -10.19 -10.23 -2.25
N GLN A 249 -9.08 -10.88 -1.89
CA GLN A 249 -8.27 -10.53 -0.73
C GLN A 249 -7.72 -9.10 -0.82
N ALA A 250 -7.19 -8.72 -1.98
CA ALA A 250 -6.69 -7.37 -2.21
C ALA A 250 -7.79 -6.32 -2.10
N ARG A 251 -9.01 -6.63 -2.57
CA ARG A 251 -10.16 -5.72 -2.53
C ARG A 251 -10.66 -5.49 -1.11
N GLU A 252 -10.65 -6.52 -0.28
CA GLU A 252 -11.30 -6.52 1.02
C GLU A 252 -10.36 -6.22 2.20
N LEU A 253 -9.03 -6.39 2.03
CA LEU A 253 -8.08 -6.28 3.13
C LEU A 253 -8.19 -4.96 3.93
N PHE A 254 -8.21 -3.81 3.26
CA PHE A 254 -8.24 -2.53 3.98
C PHE A 254 -9.59 -2.27 4.63
N ASP A 255 -10.66 -2.73 4.00
CA ASP A 255 -12.02 -2.71 4.55
C ASP A 255 -12.07 -3.54 5.85
N ALA A 256 -11.56 -4.76 5.80
CA ALA A 256 -11.49 -5.66 6.95
C ALA A 256 -10.65 -5.10 8.10
N LEU A 257 -9.52 -4.45 7.81
CA LEU A 257 -8.70 -3.81 8.84
C LEU A 257 -9.44 -2.62 9.51
N ARG A 258 -10.25 -1.88 8.77
CA ARG A 258 -11.07 -0.80 9.32
C ARG A 258 -12.27 -1.34 10.11
N GLU A 259 -12.90 -2.41 9.64
CA GLU A 259 -13.98 -3.09 10.35
C GLU A 259 -13.51 -3.63 11.72
N LEU A 260 -12.29 -4.14 11.82
CA LEU A 260 -11.71 -4.55 13.10
C LEU A 260 -11.63 -3.38 14.10
N ASP A 261 -11.28 -2.18 13.63
CA ASP A 261 -11.25 -0.99 14.45
C ASP A 261 -12.67 -0.57 14.90
N GLU A 262 -13.66 -0.63 14.00
CA GLU A 262 -15.07 -0.34 14.29
C GLU A 262 -15.64 -1.32 15.32
N LYS A 263 -15.24 -2.60 15.26
CA LYS A 263 -15.61 -3.64 16.22
C LYS A 263 -14.87 -3.53 17.56
N GLY A 264 -13.92 -2.59 17.69
CA GLY A 264 -13.13 -2.39 18.90
C GLY A 264 -12.13 -3.52 19.19
N ALA A 265 -11.69 -4.24 18.17
CA ALA A 265 -10.68 -5.29 18.31
C ALA A 265 -9.40 -4.71 18.92
N LYS A 266 -8.85 -5.39 19.94
CA LYS A 266 -7.57 -5.01 20.56
C LYS A 266 -6.42 -5.88 20.08
N LYS A 267 -6.68 -7.17 19.86
CA LYS A 267 -5.72 -8.16 19.39
C LYS A 267 -6.31 -8.96 18.25
N VAL A 268 -5.55 -9.12 17.18
CA VAL A 268 -6.01 -9.78 15.95
C VAL A 268 -4.94 -10.77 15.49
N TYR A 269 -5.37 -11.98 15.15
CA TYR A 269 -4.54 -12.96 14.49
C TYR A 269 -4.96 -13.07 13.02
N ALA A 270 -4.07 -12.69 12.12
CA ALA A 270 -4.34 -12.64 10.68
C ALA A 270 -3.77 -13.86 9.98
N ARG A 271 -4.57 -14.50 9.13
CA ARG A 271 -4.11 -15.59 8.27
C ARG A 271 -3.15 -15.04 7.20
N ASN A 272 -2.06 -15.77 6.93
CA ASN A 272 -1.02 -15.36 6.00
C ASN A 272 -1.46 -15.52 4.54
N PRO A 273 -1.40 -14.46 3.69
CA PRO A 273 -1.68 -14.57 2.26
C PRO A 273 -0.51 -15.14 1.46
N HIS A 274 -0.75 -15.45 0.18
CA HIS A 274 0.28 -15.87 -0.76
C HIS A 274 1.33 -14.77 -0.99
N LYS A 275 2.53 -15.15 -1.42
CA LYS A 275 3.66 -14.22 -1.61
C LYS A 275 4.02 -13.99 -3.09
N ASP A 276 3.17 -14.43 -3.99
CA ASP A 276 3.31 -14.33 -5.43
C ASP A 276 2.12 -13.62 -6.07
N GLY A 277 2.20 -13.28 -7.34
CA GLY A 277 1.14 -12.61 -8.06
C GLY A 277 0.57 -11.39 -7.31
N VAL A 278 -0.75 -11.28 -7.28
CA VAL A 278 -1.48 -10.24 -6.50
C VAL A 278 -1.39 -10.52 -5.00
N GLY A 279 -1.25 -11.77 -4.58
CA GLY A 279 -1.04 -12.17 -3.19
C GLY A 279 0.17 -11.48 -2.55
N MET A 280 1.24 -11.23 -3.31
CA MET A 280 2.39 -10.44 -2.85
C MET A 280 1.97 -9.02 -2.40
N ALA A 281 1.00 -8.40 -3.08
CA ALA A 281 0.50 -7.08 -2.67
C ALA A 281 -0.29 -7.15 -1.35
N VAL A 282 -1.13 -8.16 -1.20
CA VAL A 282 -1.88 -8.42 0.04
C VAL A 282 -0.91 -8.69 1.19
N TYR A 283 0.07 -9.57 0.99
CA TYR A 283 1.11 -9.87 1.96
C TYR A 283 1.87 -8.61 2.39
N ASN A 284 2.33 -7.80 1.42
CA ASN A 284 3.08 -6.56 1.71
C ASN A 284 2.28 -5.56 2.57
N ARG A 285 0.96 -5.44 2.37
CA ARG A 285 0.10 -4.56 3.17
C ARG A 285 -0.13 -5.13 4.56
N LEU A 286 -0.43 -6.41 4.63
CA LEU A 286 -0.72 -7.08 5.89
C LEU A 286 0.50 -7.15 6.81
N ILE A 287 1.68 -7.51 6.29
CA ILE A 287 2.90 -7.56 7.10
C ILE A 287 3.27 -6.20 7.70
N ARG A 288 3.00 -5.10 6.98
CA ARG A 288 3.19 -3.73 7.48
C ARG A 288 2.13 -3.37 8.52
N ALA A 289 0.88 -3.77 8.33
CA ALA A 289 -0.18 -3.61 9.33
C ALA A 289 0.16 -4.35 10.63
N CYS A 290 0.82 -5.51 10.52
CA CYS A 290 1.32 -6.32 11.63
C CYS A 290 2.64 -5.80 12.25
N ALA A 291 3.22 -4.70 11.74
CA ALA A 291 4.55 -4.22 12.12
C ALA A 291 5.61 -5.37 12.10
N PHE A 292 5.54 -6.23 11.09
CA PHE A 292 6.40 -7.40 10.88
C PHE A 292 6.33 -8.48 11.98
N CYS A 293 5.27 -8.46 12.80
CA CYS A 293 5.06 -9.47 13.83
C CYS A 293 4.41 -10.72 13.23
N ILE A 294 5.17 -11.83 13.19
CA ILE A 294 4.73 -13.11 12.61
C ILE A 294 4.87 -14.21 13.66
N ILE A 295 3.85 -15.05 13.76
CA ILE A 295 3.93 -16.36 14.40
C ILE A 295 4.02 -17.41 13.30
N ASP A 296 5.09 -18.21 13.30
CA ASP A 296 5.32 -19.27 12.33
C ASP A 296 5.03 -20.64 12.96
N LEU A 297 3.87 -21.20 12.63
CA LEU A 297 3.43 -22.51 13.15
C LEU A 297 4.11 -23.69 12.45
N GLN A 298 4.86 -23.46 11.38
CA GLN A 298 5.59 -24.49 10.64
C GLN A 298 6.98 -24.72 11.23
N LYS A 299 7.50 -23.76 12.02
CA LYS A 299 8.79 -23.91 12.71
C LYS A 299 8.59 -24.59 14.06
N PRO A 300 9.39 -25.61 14.39
CA PRO A 300 9.35 -26.19 15.73
C PRO A 300 9.72 -25.10 16.75
N PHE A 301 8.98 -25.02 17.85
CA PHE A 301 9.31 -24.16 18.98
C PHE A 301 10.64 -24.64 19.58
N THR A 302 11.71 -23.92 19.32
CA THR A 302 12.98 -24.12 20.02
C THR A 302 12.94 -23.26 21.28
N ILE A 303 12.65 -23.85 22.44
CA ILE A 303 12.82 -23.19 23.73
C ILE A 303 14.30 -23.20 24.03
N GLY A 304 15.02 -22.15 23.69
CA GLY A 304 16.38 -21.90 24.17
C GLY A 304 16.32 -21.40 25.62
N ILE A 305 16.53 -22.27 26.59
CA ILE A 305 16.76 -21.85 27.99
C ILE A 305 18.22 -21.40 28.10
N THR A 306 18.48 -20.09 27.98
CA THR A 306 19.79 -19.50 28.23
C THR A 306 19.65 -18.40 29.28
N GLY A 307 20.04 -18.72 30.54
CA GLY A 307 20.18 -17.76 31.63
C GLY A 307 18.93 -17.52 32.48
N PRO A 308 19.06 -16.79 33.59
CA PRO A 308 17.94 -16.53 34.48
C PRO A 308 16.88 -15.67 33.81
N VAL A 309 15.76 -16.29 33.47
CA VAL A 309 14.63 -15.66 32.77
C VAL A 309 13.72 -15.02 33.81
N SER A 310 13.62 -13.70 33.79
CA SER A 310 12.52 -13.04 34.46
C SER A 310 11.27 -13.18 33.55
N TYR A 311 10.33 -14.00 33.98
CA TYR A 311 9.04 -14.13 33.34
C TYR A 311 8.21 -12.87 33.61
N THR A 312 8.16 -11.96 32.67
CA THR A 312 7.10 -10.98 32.59
C THR A 312 6.55 -10.97 31.19
N HIS A 313 5.30 -11.48 31.07
CA HIS A 313 4.37 -11.39 29.94
C HIS A 313 4.63 -12.30 28.73
N LEU A 314 4.13 -13.53 28.86
CA LEU A 314 3.46 -14.20 27.73
C LEU A 314 2.00 -13.76 27.64
#